data_9ddc5ebae458783779be12997201b375
#
_entry.id   9ddc5ebae458783779be12997201b375
#
_cell.length_a   1.000
_cell.length_b   1.000
_cell.length_c   1.000
_cell.angle_alpha   90.00
_cell.angle_beta   90.00
_cell.angle_gamma   90.00
#
_symmetry.space_group_name_H-M   'P 1'
#
loop_
_entity.id
_entity.type
_entity.pdbx_description
1 polymer ?
#
loop_
_entity_poly.entity_id
_entity_poly.type
_entity_poly.pdbx_seq_one_letter_code
_entity_poly.pdbx_strand_id
1 'polypeptide(L)'
;MLLVLTAAAAIVLGMGMTTTAVYITVAALVAPALIEMGVEPMGAHLFAFYYGVVSTITPPVALAAFAAAGIAGSGPMRTAFTSARVGIAKYVVPFAFIYNSSLLLDGPVWLSFLSFSASLTGLWALSVALEGWFRGRDYSMPIRLLLGVLGIALLLPPTELIIGFPGYYYWLAAFAGVGLFVRSARRPKDRVAA
;
A
#
# COMPACT_ATOMS: atom_id res chain seq x y z
N MET A 1 7.05 -11.67 -10.43
CA MET A 1 6.39 -11.37 -11.72
C MET A 1 4.93 -11.84 -11.74
N LEU A 2 4.64 -13.07 -11.33
CA LEU A 2 3.27 -13.63 -11.38
C LEU A 2 2.28 -12.84 -10.51
N LEU A 3 2.63 -12.46 -9.27
CA LEU A 3 1.78 -11.63 -8.41
C LEU A 3 1.35 -10.30 -9.05
N VAL A 4 2.23 -9.68 -9.83
CA VAL A 4 1.91 -8.43 -10.52
C VAL A 4 0.93 -8.68 -11.67
N LEU A 5 1.12 -9.77 -12.41
CA LEU A 5 0.19 -10.17 -13.46
C LEU A 5 -1.19 -10.54 -12.88
N THR A 6 -1.21 -11.26 -11.76
CA THR A 6 -2.42 -11.62 -11.04
C THR A 6 -3.14 -10.38 -10.50
N ALA A 7 -2.41 -9.40 -9.97
CA ALA A 7 -2.96 -8.13 -9.53
C ALA A 7 -3.59 -7.35 -10.70
N ALA A 8 -2.89 -7.29 -11.83
CA ALA A 8 -3.40 -6.63 -13.03
C ALA A 8 -4.66 -7.32 -13.57
N ALA A 9 -4.65 -8.66 -13.63
CA ALA A 9 -5.82 -9.45 -14.02
C ALA A 9 -7.01 -9.23 -13.07
N ALA A 10 -6.77 -9.22 -11.75
CA ALA A 10 -7.80 -8.95 -10.75
C ALA A 10 -8.41 -7.55 -10.89
N ILE A 11 -7.59 -6.53 -11.17
CA ILE A 11 -8.08 -5.18 -11.44
C ILE A 11 -8.97 -5.19 -12.69
N VAL A 12 -8.50 -5.78 -13.79
CA VAL A 12 -9.26 -5.83 -15.07
C VAL A 12 -10.58 -6.58 -14.90
N LEU A 13 -10.55 -7.74 -14.27
CA LEU A 13 -11.76 -8.53 -13.98
C LEU A 13 -12.73 -7.80 -13.05
N GLY A 14 -12.21 -6.98 -12.13
CA GLY A 14 -13.00 -6.19 -11.20
C GLY A 14 -13.65 -4.94 -11.78
N MET A 15 -13.29 -4.54 -12.99
CA MET A 15 -13.80 -3.31 -13.59
C MET A 15 -15.30 -3.41 -13.90
N GLY A 16 -16.08 -2.46 -13.40
CA GLY A 16 -17.51 -2.36 -13.74
C GLY A 16 -18.44 -3.28 -12.97
N MET A 17 -17.93 -4.08 -12.02
CA MET A 17 -18.73 -4.98 -11.19
C MET A 17 -18.94 -4.43 -9.77
N THR A 18 -19.96 -4.95 -9.08
CA THR A 18 -20.12 -4.70 -7.63
C THR A 18 -19.03 -5.45 -6.84
N THR A 19 -18.67 -4.97 -5.64
CA THR A 19 -17.62 -5.56 -4.80
C THR A 19 -17.83 -7.04 -4.52
N THR A 20 -19.08 -7.47 -4.30
CA THR A 20 -19.42 -8.88 -4.07
C THR A 20 -19.18 -9.73 -5.33
N ALA A 21 -19.64 -9.26 -6.49
CA ALA A 21 -19.46 -9.98 -7.75
C ALA A 21 -17.97 -10.06 -8.13
N VAL A 22 -17.24 -8.96 -7.95
CA VAL A 22 -15.78 -8.93 -8.14
C VAL A 22 -15.10 -9.98 -7.27
N TYR A 23 -15.40 -10.00 -5.97
CA TYR A 23 -14.76 -10.95 -5.07
C TYR A 23 -15.03 -12.40 -5.50
N ILE A 24 -16.27 -12.77 -5.77
CA ILE A 24 -16.63 -14.13 -6.20
C ILE A 24 -15.86 -14.51 -7.47
N THR A 25 -15.83 -13.62 -8.47
CA THR A 25 -15.18 -13.88 -9.75
C THR A 25 -13.65 -14.00 -9.60
N VAL A 26 -13.05 -13.02 -8.94
CA VAL A 26 -11.60 -12.96 -8.79
C VAL A 26 -11.10 -14.05 -7.83
N ALA A 27 -11.82 -14.33 -6.73
CA ALA A 27 -11.47 -15.40 -5.82
C ALA A 27 -11.54 -16.77 -6.49
N ALA A 28 -12.54 -17.01 -7.35
CA ALA A 28 -12.66 -18.29 -8.06
C ALA A 28 -11.55 -18.51 -9.09
N LEU A 29 -11.07 -17.45 -9.74
CA LEU A 29 -10.08 -17.54 -10.83
C LEU A 29 -8.63 -17.35 -10.36
N VAL A 30 -8.43 -16.46 -9.40
CA VAL A 30 -7.11 -15.97 -9.01
C VAL A 30 -6.59 -16.65 -7.75
N ALA A 31 -7.45 -16.86 -6.73
CA ALA A 31 -6.99 -17.41 -5.46
C ALA A 31 -6.44 -18.85 -5.60
N PRO A 32 -7.05 -19.77 -6.38
CA PRO A 32 -6.47 -21.11 -6.56
C PRO A 32 -5.07 -21.09 -7.16
N ALA A 33 -4.83 -20.24 -8.16
CA ALA A 33 -3.52 -20.11 -8.79
C ALA A 33 -2.46 -19.60 -7.80
N LEU A 34 -2.81 -18.69 -6.90
CA LEU A 34 -1.90 -18.22 -5.85
C LEU A 34 -1.61 -19.29 -4.80
N ILE A 35 -2.63 -20.08 -4.42
CA ILE A 35 -2.50 -21.19 -3.45
C ILE A 35 -1.61 -22.29 -4.03
N GLU A 36 -1.77 -22.67 -5.29
CA GLU A 36 -0.91 -23.62 -5.99
C GLU A 36 0.55 -23.19 -6.04
N MET A 37 0.81 -21.87 -5.98
CA MET A 37 2.16 -21.29 -5.89
C MET A 37 2.71 -21.23 -4.47
N GLY A 38 2.00 -21.77 -3.49
CA GLY A 38 2.43 -21.80 -2.09
C GLY A 38 2.06 -20.56 -1.29
N VAL A 39 1.17 -19.69 -1.80
CA VAL A 39 0.63 -18.59 -1.02
C VAL A 39 -0.39 -19.13 -0.02
N GLU A 40 -0.32 -18.64 1.21
CA GLU A 40 -1.28 -19.01 2.26
C GLU A 40 -2.72 -18.65 1.80
N PRO A 41 -3.72 -19.56 1.99
CA PRO A 41 -5.07 -19.37 1.47
C PRO A 41 -5.74 -18.05 1.86
N MET A 42 -5.61 -17.63 3.13
CA MET A 42 -6.18 -16.37 3.58
C MET A 42 -5.53 -15.16 2.85
N GLY A 43 -4.20 -15.19 2.69
CA GLY A 43 -3.46 -14.19 1.94
C GLY A 43 -3.87 -14.12 0.48
N ALA A 44 -4.07 -15.27 -0.18
CA ALA A 44 -4.52 -15.37 -1.56
C ALA A 44 -5.92 -14.76 -1.76
N HIS A 45 -6.87 -15.10 -0.88
CA HIS A 45 -8.22 -14.55 -0.91
C HIS A 45 -8.26 -13.04 -0.62
N LEU A 46 -7.50 -12.58 0.37
CA LEU A 46 -7.40 -11.14 0.66
C LEU A 46 -6.74 -10.36 -0.47
N PHE A 47 -5.71 -10.94 -1.10
CA PHE A 47 -5.07 -10.35 -2.28
C PHE A 47 -6.09 -10.15 -3.42
N ALA A 48 -6.83 -11.21 -3.74
CA ALA A 48 -7.85 -11.20 -4.77
C ALA A 48 -8.96 -10.17 -4.46
N PHE A 49 -9.48 -10.19 -3.24
CA PHE A 49 -10.50 -9.25 -2.77
C PHE A 49 -10.04 -7.81 -2.86
N TYR A 50 -8.83 -7.53 -2.37
CA TYR A 50 -8.30 -6.17 -2.28
C TYR A 50 -8.13 -5.54 -3.67
N TYR A 51 -7.56 -6.28 -4.63
CA TYR A 51 -7.42 -5.78 -6.00
C TYR A 51 -8.78 -5.65 -6.72
N GLY A 52 -9.71 -6.53 -6.41
CA GLY A 52 -11.09 -6.38 -6.85
C GLY A 52 -11.70 -5.06 -6.38
N VAL A 53 -11.53 -4.70 -5.09
CA VAL A 53 -12.03 -3.42 -4.54
C VAL A 53 -11.28 -2.23 -5.12
N VAL A 54 -9.96 -2.32 -5.28
CA VAL A 54 -9.12 -1.25 -5.84
C VAL A 54 -9.51 -0.93 -7.28
N SER A 55 -10.05 -1.88 -8.05
CA SER A 55 -10.56 -1.65 -9.40
C SER A 55 -11.60 -0.53 -9.47
N THR A 56 -12.37 -0.31 -8.41
CA THR A 56 -13.42 0.74 -8.35
C THR A 56 -12.88 2.16 -8.37
N ILE A 57 -11.59 2.36 -8.07
CA ILE A 57 -10.89 3.65 -8.13
C ILE A 57 -9.86 3.72 -9.26
N THR A 58 -9.70 2.62 -10.01
CA THR A 58 -8.66 2.47 -11.03
C THR A 58 -9.24 2.74 -12.44
N PRO A 59 -8.67 3.68 -13.22
CA PRO A 59 -9.07 3.86 -14.61
C PRO A 59 -8.88 2.56 -15.42
N PRO A 60 -9.66 2.31 -16.50
CA PRO A 60 -10.61 3.21 -17.14
C PRO A 60 -12.05 3.22 -16.61
N VAL A 61 -12.44 2.27 -15.74
CA VAL A 61 -13.86 2.08 -15.31
C VAL A 61 -14.05 2.39 -13.82
N ALA A 62 -13.32 3.26 -13.25
CA ALA A 62 -13.29 3.66 -11.83
C ALA A 62 -14.67 4.12 -11.29
N LEU A 63 -15.62 3.21 -11.06
CA LEU A 63 -17.02 3.50 -10.72
C LEU A 63 -17.17 4.44 -9.53
N ALA A 64 -16.42 4.21 -8.45
CA ALA A 64 -16.48 5.08 -7.27
C ALA A 64 -15.97 6.49 -7.56
N ALA A 65 -14.90 6.60 -8.37
CA ALA A 65 -14.35 7.89 -8.77
C ALA A 65 -15.31 8.63 -9.73
N PHE A 66 -16.01 7.92 -10.60
CA PHE A 66 -17.00 8.51 -11.51
C PHE A 66 -18.23 9.02 -10.75
N ALA A 67 -18.70 8.27 -9.75
CA ALA A 67 -19.77 8.73 -8.87
C ALA A 67 -19.35 10.01 -8.11
N ALA A 68 -18.15 10.05 -7.56
CA ALA A 68 -17.60 11.24 -6.90
C ALA A 68 -17.45 12.42 -7.87
N ALA A 69 -17.05 12.19 -9.11
CA ALA A 69 -16.96 13.20 -10.15
C ALA A 69 -18.33 13.83 -10.46
N GLY A 70 -19.39 13.01 -10.52
CA GLY A 70 -20.77 13.48 -10.71
C GLY A 70 -21.24 14.40 -9.59
N ILE A 71 -20.91 14.07 -8.34
CA ILE A 71 -21.25 14.91 -7.17
C ILE A 71 -20.44 16.22 -7.18
N ALA A 72 -19.15 16.15 -7.52
CA ALA A 72 -18.25 17.30 -7.51
C ALA A 72 -18.37 18.19 -8.76
N GLY A 73 -19.14 17.81 -9.79
CA GLY A 73 -19.19 18.50 -11.07
C GLY A 73 -17.85 18.49 -11.83
N SER A 74 -17.01 17.50 -11.59
CA SER A 74 -15.67 17.40 -12.18
C SER A 74 -15.59 16.38 -13.32
N GLY A 75 -14.51 16.44 -14.13
CA GLY A 75 -14.34 15.50 -15.24
C GLY A 75 -14.09 14.07 -14.71
N PRO A 76 -14.89 13.05 -15.14
CA PRO A 76 -14.82 11.69 -14.59
C PRO A 76 -13.43 11.07 -14.67
N MET A 77 -12.79 11.12 -15.83
CA MET A 77 -11.48 10.53 -16.06
C MET A 77 -10.39 11.22 -15.24
N ARG A 78 -10.44 12.55 -15.12
CA ARG A 78 -9.51 13.32 -14.29
C ARG A 78 -9.64 12.93 -12.82
N THR A 79 -10.86 12.77 -12.34
CA THR A 79 -11.14 12.31 -10.97
C THR A 79 -10.63 10.89 -10.76
N ALA A 80 -10.81 9.99 -11.72
CA ALA A 80 -10.31 8.62 -11.66
C ALA A 80 -8.77 8.56 -11.57
N PHE A 81 -8.05 9.30 -12.38
CA PHE A 81 -6.58 9.38 -12.27
C PHE A 81 -6.13 9.99 -10.94
N THR A 82 -6.84 11.00 -10.46
CA THR A 82 -6.54 11.59 -9.15
C THR A 82 -6.79 10.60 -8.02
N SER A 83 -7.90 9.86 -8.05
CA SER A 83 -8.22 8.85 -7.03
C SER A 83 -7.23 7.70 -7.02
N ALA A 84 -6.79 7.23 -8.19
CA ALA A 84 -5.75 6.20 -8.31
C ALA A 84 -4.41 6.70 -7.73
N ARG A 85 -4.03 7.95 -8.01
CA ARG A 85 -2.82 8.57 -7.46
C ARG A 85 -2.88 8.71 -5.95
N VAL A 86 -3.96 9.26 -5.40
CA VAL A 86 -4.14 9.39 -3.94
C VAL A 86 -4.22 8.02 -3.27
N GLY A 87 -4.84 7.05 -3.93
CA GLY A 87 -4.98 5.68 -3.45
C GLY A 87 -3.78 4.78 -3.70
N ILE A 88 -2.63 5.29 -4.19
CA ILE A 88 -1.51 4.46 -4.68
C ILE A 88 -0.96 3.50 -3.62
N ALA A 89 -0.96 3.88 -2.34
CA ALA A 89 -0.56 3.01 -1.24
C ALA A 89 -1.41 1.72 -1.16
N LYS A 90 -2.68 1.78 -1.59
CA LYS A 90 -3.59 0.61 -1.60
C LYS A 90 -3.14 -0.49 -2.57
N TYR A 91 -2.41 -0.15 -3.62
CA TYR A 91 -1.87 -1.15 -4.54
C TYR A 91 -0.70 -1.94 -3.94
N VAL A 92 -0.08 -1.46 -2.88
CA VAL A 92 1.05 -2.11 -2.21
C VAL A 92 0.58 -3.01 -1.06
N VAL A 93 -0.51 -2.65 -0.38
CA VAL A 93 -1.04 -3.38 0.79
C VAL A 93 -1.25 -4.88 0.55
N PRO A 94 -1.85 -5.34 -0.58
CA PRO A 94 -2.06 -6.77 -0.80
C PRO A 94 -0.77 -7.59 -0.87
N PHE A 95 0.31 -7.01 -1.36
CA PHE A 95 1.62 -7.66 -1.34
C PHE A 95 2.13 -7.86 0.09
N ALA A 96 1.86 -6.91 0.99
CA ALA A 96 2.25 -7.06 2.39
C ALA A 96 1.56 -8.27 3.05
N PHE A 97 0.30 -8.58 2.70
CA PHE A 97 -0.39 -9.77 3.20
C PHE A 97 0.24 -11.08 2.74
N ILE A 98 0.74 -11.12 1.50
CA ILE A 98 1.39 -12.31 0.95
C ILE A 98 2.77 -12.53 1.57
N TYR A 99 3.53 -11.46 1.75
CA TYR A 99 4.91 -11.56 2.25
C TYR A 99 5.00 -11.59 3.77
N ASN A 100 3.98 -11.12 4.49
CA ASN A 100 3.97 -11.04 5.95
C ASN A 100 2.69 -11.63 6.52
N SER A 101 2.68 -12.95 6.72
CA SER A 101 1.54 -13.70 7.28
C SER A 101 1.19 -13.25 8.72
N SER A 102 2.12 -12.67 9.45
CA SER A 102 1.84 -12.11 10.79
C SER A 102 0.79 -10.99 10.76
N LEU A 103 0.59 -10.32 9.62
CA LEU A 103 -0.51 -9.35 9.43
C LEU A 103 -1.88 -10.03 9.42
N LEU A 104 -1.94 -11.33 9.14
CA LEU A 104 -3.13 -12.16 9.12
C LEU A 104 -3.36 -12.91 10.44
N LEU A 105 -2.65 -12.50 11.49
CA LEU A 105 -2.67 -13.12 12.83
C LEU A 105 -2.12 -14.56 12.83
N ASP A 106 -1.34 -14.91 11.84
CA ASP A 106 -0.60 -16.18 11.79
C ASP A 106 0.70 -16.02 12.56
N GLY A 107 0.72 -16.54 13.80
CA GLY A 107 1.86 -16.46 14.69
C GLY A 107 1.57 -15.79 16.04
N PRO A 108 2.61 -15.44 16.81
CA PRO A 108 2.42 -14.85 18.13
C PRO A 108 1.85 -13.42 18.04
N VAL A 109 0.87 -13.12 18.88
CA VAL A 109 0.10 -11.86 18.86
C VAL A 109 0.98 -10.60 18.90
N TRP A 110 2.08 -10.65 19.67
CA TRP A 110 3.02 -9.52 19.74
C TRP A 110 3.69 -9.22 18.39
N LEU A 111 3.99 -10.25 17.61
CA LEU A 111 4.57 -10.11 16.27
C LEU A 111 3.55 -9.51 15.29
N SER A 112 2.30 -9.95 15.37
CA SER A 112 1.20 -9.39 14.58
C SER A 112 1.00 -7.90 14.87
N PHE A 113 1.03 -7.51 16.15
CA PHE A 113 0.94 -6.11 16.54
C PHE A 113 2.12 -5.27 16.04
N LEU A 114 3.34 -5.83 16.12
CA LEU A 114 4.54 -5.19 15.60
C LEU A 114 4.49 -5.05 14.08
N SER A 115 4.10 -6.10 13.35
CA SER A 115 3.92 -6.11 11.90
C SER A 115 2.87 -5.09 11.45
N PHE A 116 1.75 -5.00 12.16
CA PHE A 116 0.71 -4.03 11.89
C PHE A 116 1.21 -2.59 12.06
N SER A 117 1.90 -2.30 13.16
CA SER A 117 2.46 -0.96 13.41
C SER A 117 3.55 -0.59 12.40
N ALA A 118 4.38 -1.56 12.00
CA ALA A 118 5.39 -1.37 10.95
C ALA A 118 4.74 -1.09 9.61
N SER A 119 3.75 -1.87 9.21
CA SER A 119 3.03 -1.69 7.95
C SER A 119 2.29 -0.35 7.90
N LEU A 120 1.64 0.06 8.99
CA LEU A 120 0.95 1.35 9.06
C LEU A 120 1.93 2.53 8.90
N THR A 121 3.07 2.45 9.58
CA THR A 121 4.14 3.46 9.47
C THR A 121 4.76 3.44 8.07
N GLY A 122 4.97 2.26 7.50
CA GLY A 122 5.48 2.07 6.15
C GLY A 122 4.58 2.67 5.08
N LEU A 123 3.27 2.42 5.15
CA LEU A 123 2.26 2.99 4.26
C LEU A 123 2.19 4.50 4.37
N TRP A 124 2.28 5.03 5.60
CA TRP A 124 2.34 6.47 5.81
C TRP A 124 3.59 7.08 5.18
N ALA A 125 4.77 6.50 5.40
CA ALA A 125 6.02 6.98 4.81
C ALA A 125 5.98 6.91 3.27
N LEU A 126 5.43 5.83 2.71
CA LEU A 126 5.24 5.66 1.27
C LEU A 126 4.29 6.72 0.70
N SER A 127 3.19 7.02 1.37
CA SER A 127 2.25 8.05 0.95
C SER A 127 2.90 9.43 0.92
N VAL A 128 3.68 9.80 1.95
CA VAL A 128 4.44 11.06 1.97
C VAL A 128 5.51 11.09 0.87
N ALA A 129 6.18 9.98 0.61
CA ALA A 129 7.17 9.86 -0.46
C ALA A 129 6.56 10.11 -1.84
N LEU A 130 5.39 9.55 -2.11
CA LEU A 130 4.70 9.65 -3.40
C LEU A 130 4.08 11.04 -3.62
N GLU A 131 3.40 11.59 -2.61
CA GLU A 131 2.84 12.94 -2.69
C GLU A 131 3.93 14.03 -2.71
N GLY A 132 5.04 13.82 -2.00
CA GLY A 132 6.13 14.77 -1.91
C GLY A 132 5.84 15.97 -1.02
N TRP A 133 4.67 15.99 -0.35
CA TRP A 133 4.22 17.08 0.51
C TRP A 133 3.83 16.55 1.89
N PHE A 134 4.28 17.24 2.94
CA PHE A 134 3.90 16.93 4.31
C PHE A 134 4.04 18.17 5.20
N ARG A 135 3.01 18.47 6.00
CA ARG A 135 2.98 19.58 6.97
C ARG A 135 3.34 20.96 6.37
N GLY A 136 2.80 21.27 5.20
CA GLY A 136 3.01 22.56 4.58
C GLY A 136 4.36 22.74 3.88
N ARG A 137 5.08 21.64 3.59
CA ARG A 137 6.39 21.67 2.92
C ARG A 137 6.47 20.66 1.81
N ASP A 138 7.09 21.08 0.71
CA ASP A 138 7.52 20.18 -0.36
C ASP A 138 8.89 19.60 -0.03
N TYR A 139 9.07 18.32 -0.34
CA TYR A 139 10.33 17.60 -0.10
C TYR A 139 11.04 17.30 -1.41
N SER A 140 12.38 17.47 -1.36
CA SER A 140 13.25 17.16 -2.50
C SER A 140 13.23 15.67 -2.82
N MET A 141 13.53 15.33 -4.08
CA MET A 141 13.51 13.96 -4.59
C MET A 141 14.33 12.97 -3.75
N PRO A 142 15.55 13.30 -3.25
CA PRO A 142 16.32 12.38 -2.40
C PRO A 142 15.60 11.99 -1.11
N ILE A 143 14.92 12.93 -0.46
CA ILE A 143 14.16 12.67 0.78
C ILE A 143 12.95 11.78 0.47
N ARG A 144 12.27 12.03 -0.64
CA ARG A 144 11.13 11.22 -1.10
C ARG A 144 11.57 9.79 -1.38
N LEU A 145 12.69 9.60 -2.09
CA LEU A 145 13.24 8.27 -2.36
C LEU A 145 13.64 7.54 -1.07
N LEU A 146 14.27 8.23 -0.12
CA LEU A 146 14.63 7.66 1.17
C LEU A 146 13.36 7.20 1.93
N LEU A 147 12.34 8.04 2.01
CA LEU A 147 11.07 7.68 2.66
C LEU A 147 10.36 6.52 1.96
N GLY A 148 10.42 6.46 0.63
CA GLY A 148 9.88 5.36 -0.16
C GLY A 148 10.58 4.03 0.17
N VAL A 149 11.90 4.03 0.21
CA VAL A 149 12.70 2.83 0.57
C VAL A 149 12.42 2.40 2.01
N LEU A 150 12.41 3.33 2.96
CA LEU A 150 12.07 3.03 4.37
C LEU A 150 10.63 2.50 4.49
N GLY A 151 9.70 3.08 3.75
CA GLY A 151 8.31 2.63 3.72
C GLY A 151 8.16 1.20 3.20
N ILE A 152 8.82 0.87 2.11
CA ILE A 152 8.83 -0.49 1.55
C ILE A 152 9.51 -1.46 2.53
N ALA A 153 10.63 -1.08 3.14
CA ALA A 153 11.33 -1.92 4.12
C ALA A 153 10.43 -2.27 5.33
N LEU A 154 9.59 -1.35 5.78
CA LEU A 154 8.63 -1.60 6.87
C LEU A 154 7.45 -2.50 6.49
N LEU A 155 7.17 -2.65 5.20
CA LEU A 155 6.11 -3.54 4.69
C LEU A 155 6.59 -4.99 4.53
N LEU A 156 7.89 -5.20 4.39
CA LEU A 156 8.48 -6.53 4.26
C LEU A 156 8.55 -7.22 5.64
N PRO A 157 8.41 -8.57 5.69
CA PRO A 157 8.53 -9.31 6.95
C PRO A 157 9.95 -9.19 7.51
N PRO A 158 10.11 -9.35 8.84
CA PRO A 158 11.42 -9.34 9.48
C PRO A 158 12.15 -10.69 9.26
N THR A 159 12.45 -10.99 7.99
CA THR A 159 13.20 -12.18 7.62
C THR A 159 14.70 -11.89 7.62
N GLU A 160 15.52 -12.93 7.80
CA GLU A 160 17.00 -12.84 7.84
C GLU A 160 17.64 -12.43 6.49
N LEU A 161 16.86 -11.79 5.60
CA LEU A 161 17.14 -11.72 4.17
C LEU A 161 18.26 -10.76 3.78
N ILE A 162 18.74 -9.89 4.67
CA ILE A 162 19.79 -8.92 4.31
C ILE A 162 20.88 -8.91 5.38
N ILE A 163 22.02 -9.55 5.06
CA ILE A 163 23.32 -9.39 5.76
C ILE A 163 23.43 -10.08 7.14
N GLY A 164 22.83 -11.26 7.36
CA GLY A 164 23.12 -12.05 8.60
C GLY A 164 22.73 -11.38 9.92
N PHE A 165 21.94 -10.32 9.90
CA PHE A 165 21.36 -9.69 11.07
C PHE A 165 19.91 -10.11 11.26
N PRO A 166 19.44 -10.33 12.52
CA PRO A 166 18.05 -10.59 12.81
C PRO A 166 17.16 -9.48 12.22
N GLY A 167 16.13 -9.85 11.48
CA GLY A 167 15.29 -8.95 10.69
C GLY A 167 14.66 -7.77 11.44
N TYR A 168 14.63 -7.80 12.79
CA TYR A 168 14.11 -6.70 13.61
C TYR A 168 14.96 -5.42 13.56
N TYR A 169 16.25 -5.53 13.26
CA TYR A 169 17.14 -4.36 13.24
C TYR A 169 16.83 -3.40 12.09
N TYR A 170 16.45 -3.90 10.92
CA TYR A 170 16.07 -3.00 9.83
C TYR A 170 14.73 -2.30 10.08
N TRP A 171 13.79 -2.96 10.81
CA TRP A 171 12.57 -2.29 11.25
C TRP A 171 12.88 -1.18 12.26
N LEU A 172 13.74 -1.43 13.24
CA LEU A 172 14.18 -0.41 14.18
C LEU A 172 14.86 0.76 13.46
N ALA A 173 15.75 0.48 12.50
CA ALA A 173 16.40 1.51 11.71
C ALA A 173 15.39 2.31 10.87
N ALA A 174 14.42 1.64 10.24
CA ALA A 174 13.38 2.28 9.45
C ALA A 174 12.43 3.12 10.32
N PHE A 175 12.00 2.61 11.48
CA PHE A 175 11.23 3.40 12.46
C PHE A 175 12.00 4.63 12.95
N ALA A 176 13.28 4.46 13.27
CA ALA A 176 14.14 5.57 13.67
C ALA A 176 14.28 6.62 12.55
N GLY A 177 14.48 6.17 11.30
CA GLY A 177 14.56 7.03 10.13
C GLY A 177 13.29 7.85 9.90
N VAL A 178 12.14 7.19 9.95
CA VAL A 178 10.82 7.85 9.85
C VAL A 178 10.59 8.81 11.03
N GLY A 179 10.95 8.40 12.26
CA GLY A 179 10.86 9.23 13.45
C GLY A 179 11.72 10.50 13.37
N LEU A 180 12.96 10.37 12.89
CA LEU A 180 13.86 11.51 12.65
C LEU A 180 13.28 12.45 11.58
N PHE A 181 12.70 11.91 10.51
CA PHE A 181 12.03 12.71 9.49
C PHE A 181 10.86 13.52 10.09
N VAL A 182 9.97 12.86 10.85
CA VAL A 182 8.83 13.55 11.50
C VAL A 182 9.31 14.63 12.46
N ARG A 183 10.39 14.37 13.21
CA ARG A 183 10.99 15.34 14.13
C ARG A 183 11.59 16.53 13.38
N SER A 184 12.28 16.31 12.28
CA SER A 184 12.84 17.38 11.44
C SER A 184 11.74 18.22 10.80
N ALA A 185 10.62 17.61 10.42
CA ALA A 185 9.45 18.29 9.87
C ALA A 185 8.70 19.16 10.90
N ARG A 186 8.93 18.95 12.21
CA ARG A 186 8.31 19.74 13.29
C ARG A 186 8.99 21.10 13.51
N ARG A 187 10.21 21.32 13.01
CA ARG A 187 10.87 22.63 13.15
C ARG A 187 10.17 23.65 12.26
N PRO A 188 9.57 24.71 12.82
CA PRO A 188 9.02 25.78 12.00
C PRO A 188 10.13 26.37 11.16
N LYS A 189 9.84 26.65 9.90
CA LYS A 189 10.69 27.54 9.13
C LYS A 189 10.32 28.96 9.59
N ASP A 190 11.02 29.47 10.59
CA ASP A 190 10.98 30.89 10.91
C ASP A 190 11.52 31.65 9.70
N ARG A 191 10.62 31.95 8.77
CA ARG A 191 10.83 32.89 7.70
C ARG A 191 9.48 33.47 7.26
N VAL A 192 8.98 34.39 8.06
CA VAL A 192 8.25 35.54 7.55
C VAL A 192 8.65 36.68 8.45
N ALA A 193 9.73 37.36 8.12
CA ALA A 193 10.01 38.72 8.51
C ALA A 193 11.13 39.25 7.60
N ALA A 194 10.76 39.81 6.50
CA ALA A 194 11.38 41.02 5.91
C ALA A 194 10.58 41.39 4.65
#